data_9906b41ca525b9e320371eac5dd16da9
#
_entry.id   9906b41ca525b9e320371eac5dd16da9
#
_cell.length_a   1.000
_cell.length_b   1.000
_cell.length_c   1.000
_cell.angle_alpha   90.00
_cell.angle_beta   90.00
_cell.angle_gamma   90.00
#
_symmetry.space_group_name_H-M   'P 1'
#
loop_
_entity.id
_entity.type
_entity.pdbx_description
1 polymer ?
#
loop_
_entity_poly.entity_id
_entity_poly.type
_entity_poly.pdbx_seq_one_letter_code
_entity_poly.pdbx_strand_id
1 'polypeptide(L)'
;RLMKDGEPYRMSKRTGKSITLSDLTDLVPIDAARFFFNMREPNSTLDFDLDLAVEESSQNPVYYVQYAHARICSILKNLTAQNIHPRTCTLEELQLLSAPEEKELIRKLAQCPQRSSTPLKITIRPA
;
A
#
# COMPACT_ATOMS: atom_id res chain seq x y z
N ARG A 1 -10.32 -17.53 2.17
CA ARG A 1 -9.87 -18.33 3.34
C ARG A 1 -8.74 -17.59 4.04
N LEU A 2 -8.56 -17.83 5.35
CA LEU A 2 -7.36 -17.37 6.06
C LEU A 2 -6.29 -18.46 5.99
N MET A 3 -5.04 -18.03 5.76
CA MET A 3 -3.86 -18.89 5.72
C MET A 3 -2.89 -18.43 6.80
N LYS A 4 -2.19 -19.37 7.43
CA LYS A 4 -1.12 -19.14 8.39
C LYS A 4 -0.11 -20.27 8.31
N ASP A 5 1.17 -19.97 8.36
CA ASP A 5 2.26 -20.96 8.22
C ASP A 5 2.11 -21.84 6.95
N GLY A 6 1.56 -21.26 5.86
CA GLY A 6 1.29 -21.94 4.59
C GLY A 6 0.07 -22.89 4.59
N GLU A 7 -0.62 -23.02 5.72
CA GLU A 7 -1.77 -23.91 5.89
C GLU A 7 -3.06 -23.12 6.13
N PRO A 8 -4.24 -23.70 5.78
CA PRO A 8 -5.52 -23.08 6.09
C PRO A 8 -5.70 -22.88 7.60
N TYR A 9 -5.77 -21.61 8.02
CA TYR A 9 -5.99 -21.24 9.42
C TYR A 9 -7.43 -21.56 9.81
N ARG A 10 -7.61 -22.68 10.52
CA ARG A 10 -8.91 -23.13 11.00
C ARG A 10 -9.06 -22.78 12.47
N MET A 11 -10.03 -21.95 12.79
CA MET A 11 -10.46 -21.87 14.18
C MET A 11 -11.07 -23.21 14.64
N SER A 12 -10.79 -23.56 15.89
CA SER A 12 -11.15 -24.82 16.51
C SER A 12 -12.59 -25.24 16.22
N LYS A 13 -12.77 -26.42 15.64
CA LYS A 13 -14.08 -27.07 15.42
C LYS A 13 -14.91 -27.23 16.70
N ARG A 14 -14.29 -27.13 17.88
CA ARG A 14 -14.95 -27.33 19.19
C ARG A 14 -15.83 -26.15 19.60
N THR A 15 -15.60 -24.94 19.13
CA THR A 15 -16.33 -23.74 19.55
C THR A 15 -17.35 -23.24 18.54
N GLY A 16 -17.41 -23.82 17.34
CA GLY A 16 -18.38 -23.43 16.29
C GLY A 16 -18.26 -21.95 15.84
N LYS A 17 -17.28 -21.22 16.31
CA LYS A 17 -17.09 -19.80 15.97
C LYS A 17 -16.36 -19.68 14.64
N SER A 18 -17.00 -19.02 13.70
CA SER A 18 -16.34 -18.49 12.52
C SER A 18 -15.45 -17.31 12.91
N ILE A 19 -14.34 -17.14 12.19
CA ILE A 19 -13.47 -15.97 12.36
C ILE A 19 -14.26 -14.72 11.97
N THR A 20 -14.36 -13.78 12.89
CA THR A 20 -15.01 -12.50 12.64
C THR A 20 -14.00 -11.49 12.08
N LEU A 21 -14.50 -10.37 11.55
CA LEU A 21 -13.64 -9.27 11.11
C LEU A 21 -12.85 -8.68 12.29
N SER A 22 -13.42 -8.66 13.49
CA SER A 22 -12.73 -8.23 14.71
C SER A 22 -11.54 -9.14 15.00
N ASP A 23 -11.73 -10.45 14.96
CA ASP A 23 -10.63 -11.40 15.18
C ASP A 23 -9.50 -11.21 14.16
N LEU A 24 -9.84 -10.88 12.91
CA LEU A 24 -8.82 -10.59 11.88
C LEU A 24 -8.05 -9.31 12.20
N THR A 25 -8.73 -8.24 12.62
CA THR A 25 -8.08 -6.96 12.94
C THR A 25 -7.30 -6.99 14.25
N ASP A 26 -7.51 -7.98 15.10
CA ASP A 26 -6.66 -8.27 16.26
C ASP A 26 -5.35 -8.98 15.87
N LEU A 27 -5.35 -9.67 14.72
CA LEU A 27 -4.19 -10.42 14.21
C LEU A 27 -3.32 -9.62 13.24
N VAL A 28 -3.92 -8.70 12.47
CA VAL A 28 -3.21 -7.92 11.44
C VAL A 28 -3.59 -6.44 11.53
N PRO A 29 -2.69 -5.51 11.14
CA PRO A 29 -3.01 -4.09 11.07
C PRO A 29 -4.20 -3.83 10.13
N ILE A 30 -5.09 -2.93 10.53
CA ILE A 30 -6.30 -2.58 9.76
C ILE A 30 -5.96 -2.13 8.34
N ASP A 31 -4.87 -1.36 8.16
CA ASP A 31 -4.44 -0.89 6.86
C ASP A 31 -3.99 -2.03 5.95
N ALA A 32 -3.30 -3.03 6.51
CA ALA A 32 -2.92 -4.23 5.79
C ALA A 32 -4.17 -5.02 5.37
N ALA A 33 -5.08 -5.29 6.29
CA ALA A 33 -6.32 -6.00 5.98
C ALA A 33 -7.11 -5.31 4.86
N ARG A 34 -7.30 -3.98 4.96
CA ARG A 34 -7.99 -3.18 3.93
C ARG A 34 -7.28 -3.23 2.57
N PHE A 35 -5.96 -3.14 2.56
CA PHE A 35 -5.18 -3.18 1.33
C PHE A 35 -5.34 -4.53 0.63
N PHE A 36 -5.15 -5.64 1.35
CA PHE A 36 -5.28 -6.98 0.78
C PHE A 36 -6.69 -7.24 0.22
N PHE A 37 -7.74 -6.79 0.92
CA PHE A 37 -9.10 -6.90 0.39
C PHE A 37 -9.31 -6.08 -0.89
N ASN A 38 -8.73 -4.88 -0.96
CA ASN A 38 -8.86 -4.00 -2.15
C ASN A 38 -7.97 -4.42 -3.33
N MET A 39 -7.01 -5.33 -3.13
CA MET A 39 -6.21 -5.90 -4.22
C MET A 39 -7.00 -6.89 -5.10
N ARG A 40 -8.18 -7.29 -4.67
CA ARG A 40 -9.00 -8.29 -5.36
C ARG A 40 -10.31 -7.70 -5.83
N GLU A 41 -10.80 -8.26 -6.94
CA GLU A 41 -12.14 -7.95 -7.39
C GLU A 41 -13.20 -8.55 -6.45
N PRO A 42 -14.38 -7.92 -6.30
CA PRO A 42 -15.41 -8.36 -5.34
C PRO A 42 -15.86 -9.82 -5.50
N ASN A 43 -15.80 -10.35 -6.72
CA ASN A 43 -16.23 -11.71 -7.05
C ASN A 43 -15.09 -12.73 -7.07
N SER A 44 -13.85 -12.32 -6.75
CA SER A 44 -12.71 -13.23 -6.72
C SER A 44 -12.54 -13.87 -5.34
N THR A 45 -12.08 -15.12 -5.32
CA THR A 45 -11.69 -15.77 -4.07
C THR A 45 -10.37 -15.18 -3.58
N LEU A 46 -10.26 -15.00 -2.25
CA LEU A 46 -9.06 -14.53 -1.59
C LEU A 46 -8.59 -15.58 -0.57
N ASP A 47 -7.38 -16.05 -0.74
CA ASP A 47 -6.62 -16.68 0.33
C ASP A 47 -5.82 -15.57 1.01
N PHE A 48 -6.22 -15.21 2.22
CA PHE A 48 -5.62 -14.13 3.00
C PHE A 48 -4.52 -14.72 3.88
N ASP A 49 -3.29 -14.40 3.55
CA ASP A 49 -2.11 -14.84 4.28
C ASP A 49 -1.84 -13.89 5.45
N LEU A 50 -1.99 -14.41 6.66
CA LEU A 50 -1.80 -13.66 7.90
C LEU A 50 -0.32 -13.32 8.12
N ASP A 51 0.58 -14.23 7.78
CA ASP A 51 2.02 -14.04 7.99
C ASP A 51 2.55 -12.97 7.04
N LEU A 52 2.17 -13.04 5.77
CA LEU A 52 2.51 -12.03 4.78
C LEU A 52 1.94 -10.65 5.15
N ALA A 53 0.72 -10.60 5.73
CA ALA A 53 0.06 -9.33 6.07
C ALA A 53 0.74 -8.56 7.20
N VAL A 54 1.54 -9.23 8.05
CA VAL A 54 2.31 -8.61 9.14
C VAL A 54 3.80 -8.53 8.86
N GLU A 55 4.26 -9.10 7.76
CA GLU A 55 5.68 -9.13 7.41
C GLU A 55 6.21 -7.73 7.06
N GLU A 56 7.33 -7.33 7.67
CA GLU A 56 8.01 -6.07 7.42
C GLU A 56 9.09 -6.21 6.34
N SER A 57 8.68 -6.64 5.15
CA SER A 57 9.60 -6.85 4.03
C SER A 57 9.00 -6.40 2.70
N SER A 58 9.83 -6.38 1.65
CA SER A 58 9.37 -6.09 0.28
C SER A 58 8.42 -7.13 -0.29
N GLN A 59 8.26 -8.28 0.35
CA GLN A 59 7.29 -9.31 -0.01
C GLN A 59 5.86 -8.85 0.33
N ASN A 60 5.71 -8.07 1.41
CA ASN A 60 4.44 -7.50 1.79
C ASN A 60 4.13 -6.23 0.96
N PRO A 61 3.14 -6.26 0.06
CA PRO A 61 2.84 -5.12 -0.80
C PRO A 61 2.40 -3.87 -0.02
N VAL A 62 1.77 -4.05 1.15
CA VAL A 62 1.35 -2.94 2.03
C VAL A 62 2.58 -2.25 2.61
N TYR A 63 3.47 -3.02 3.20
CA TYR A 63 4.72 -2.52 3.77
C TYR A 63 5.55 -1.79 2.71
N TYR A 64 5.63 -2.34 1.51
CA TYR A 64 6.37 -1.72 0.41
C TYR A 64 5.80 -0.34 0.04
N VAL A 65 4.48 -0.18 -0.04
CA VAL A 65 3.83 1.11 -0.31
C VAL A 65 4.05 2.08 0.85
N GLN A 66 3.89 1.63 2.10
CA GLN A 66 4.13 2.44 3.29
C GLN A 66 5.58 2.91 3.37
N TYR A 67 6.53 2.02 3.07
CA TYR A 67 7.96 2.35 3.02
C TYR A 67 8.26 3.42 1.97
N ALA A 68 7.72 3.29 0.76
CA ALA A 68 7.88 4.30 -0.29
C ALA A 68 7.34 5.66 0.15
N HIS A 69 6.16 5.69 0.78
CA HIS A 69 5.56 6.92 1.32
C HIS A 69 6.45 7.54 2.41
N ALA A 70 6.92 6.74 3.37
CA ALA A 70 7.78 7.21 4.45
C ALA A 70 9.09 7.82 3.91
N ARG A 71 9.67 7.22 2.85
CA ARG A 71 10.86 7.77 2.19
C ARG A 71 10.59 9.11 1.52
N ILE A 72 9.48 9.25 0.81
CA ILE A 72 9.07 10.53 0.20
C ILE A 72 8.89 11.60 1.27
N CYS A 73 8.18 11.29 2.36
CA CYS A 73 8.00 12.21 3.48
C CYS A 73 9.33 12.63 4.10
N SER A 74 10.29 11.70 4.25
CA SER A 74 11.63 12.02 4.78
C SER A 74 12.41 12.95 3.84
N ILE A 75 12.33 12.73 2.52
CA ILE A 75 12.94 13.62 1.53
C ILE A 75 12.36 15.03 1.65
N LEU A 76 11.04 15.16 1.67
CA LEU A 76 10.37 16.46 1.78
C LEU A 76 10.71 17.16 3.09
N LYS A 77 10.78 16.43 4.20
CA LYS A 77 11.20 16.98 5.49
C LYS A 77 12.62 17.51 5.46
N ASN A 78 13.55 16.77 4.87
CA ASN A 78 14.95 17.18 4.74
C ASN A 78 15.09 18.42 3.84
N LEU A 79 14.35 18.51 2.75
CA LEU A 79 14.33 19.69 1.88
C LEU A 79 13.80 20.91 2.63
N THR A 80 12.71 20.75 3.37
CA THR A 80 12.13 21.83 4.20
C THR A 80 13.14 22.33 5.25
N ALA A 81 13.90 21.43 5.88
CA ALA A 81 14.95 21.81 6.82
C ALA A 81 16.08 22.63 6.19
N GLN A 82 16.28 22.50 4.88
CA GLN A 82 17.23 23.28 4.08
C GLN A 82 16.58 24.52 3.46
N ASN A 83 15.36 24.89 3.84
CA ASN A 83 14.55 25.97 3.23
C ASN A 83 14.25 25.76 1.74
N ILE A 84 14.27 24.53 1.27
CA ILE A 84 13.88 24.17 -0.10
C ILE A 84 12.43 23.66 -0.07
N HIS A 85 11.54 24.37 -0.73
CA HIS A 85 10.12 24.01 -0.80
C HIS A 85 9.74 23.58 -2.22
N PRO A 86 8.93 22.50 -2.35
CA PRO A 86 8.36 22.12 -3.64
C PRO A 86 7.56 23.28 -4.24
N ARG A 87 7.74 23.52 -5.52
CA ARG A 87 6.98 24.52 -6.28
C ARG A 87 6.55 23.96 -7.64
N THR A 88 5.61 24.62 -8.25
CA THR A 88 5.24 24.31 -9.64
C THR A 88 6.42 24.64 -10.57
N CYS A 89 6.80 23.69 -11.41
CA CYS A 89 7.86 23.85 -12.39
C CYS A 89 7.30 24.35 -13.72
N THR A 90 8.11 25.09 -14.47
CA THR A 90 7.83 25.44 -15.87
C THR A 90 8.11 24.26 -16.79
N LEU A 91 7.59 24.31 -18.04
CA LEU A 91 7.89 23.28 -19.03
C LEU A 91 9.38 23.18 -19.36
N GLU A 92 10.10 24.29 -19.34
CA GLU A 92 11.54 24.34 -19.58
C GLU A 92 12.31 23.62 -18.45
N GLU A 93 11.90 23.85 -17.20
CA GLU A 93 12.50 23.16 -16.04
C GLU A 93 12.22 21.66 -16.05
N LEU A 94 11.05 21.24 -16.51
CA LEU A 94 10.72 19.82 -16.64
C LEU A 94 11.58 19.09 -17.68
N GLN A 95 12.16 19.80 -18.66
CA GLN A 95 13.10 19.21 -19.63
C GLN A 95 14.43 18.79 -18.98
N LEU A 96 14.75 19.29 -17.79
CA LEU A 96 15.91 18.85 -17.02
C LEU A 96 15.77 17.43 -16.48
N LEU A 97 14.53 16.91 -16.38
CA LEU A 97 14.24 15.53 -15.99
C LEU A 97 14.55 14.59 -17.16
N SER A 98 15.81 14.30 -17.36
CA SER A 98 16.33 13.56 -18.53
C SER A 98 16.70 12.11 -18.24
N ALA A 99 16.87 11.74 -16.95
CA ALA A 99 17.25 10.38 -16.55
C ALA A 99 16.15 9.36 -16.93
N PRO A 100 16.55 8.14 -17.29
CA PRO A 100 15.60 7.07 -17.66
C PRO A 100 14.57 6.80 -16.57
N GLU A 101 14.99 6.79 -15.30
CA GLU A 101 14.17 6.53 -14.12
C GLU A 101 13.13 7.62 -13.91
N GLU A 102 13.51 8.89 -14.11
CA GLU A 102 12.61 10.03 -14.03
C GLU A 102 11.51 9.94 -15.10
N LYS A 103 11.91 9.65 -16.34
CA LYS A 103 10.96 9.49 -17.46
C LYS A 103 10.02 8.30 -17.26
N GLU A 104 10.52 7.20 -16.69
CA GLU A 104 9.68 6.05 -16.38
C GLU A 104 8.67 6.38 -15.28
N LEU A 105 9.10 7.06 -14.22
CA LEU A 105 8.21 7.50 -13.15
C LEU A 105 7.10 8.42 -13.68
N ILE A 106 7.46 9.43 -14.48
CA ILE A 106 6.49 10.34 -15.10
C ILE A 106 5.48 9.56 -15.95
N ARG A 107 5.95 8.61 -16.75
CA ARG A 107 5.08 7.75 -17.57
C ARG A 107 4.12 6.92 -16.72
N LYS A 108 4.59 6.35 -15.60
CA LYS A 108 3.76 5.60 -14.66
C LYS A 108 2.70 6.49 -13.99
N LEU A 109 3.08 7.68 -13.56
CA LEU A 109 2.16 8.64 -12.97
C LEU A 109 1.08 9.10 -13.96
N ALA A 110 1.44 9.33 -15.22
CA ALA A 110 0.50 9.70 -16.27
C ALA A 110 -0.54 8.60 -16.57
N GLN A 111 -0.20 7.34 -16.33
CA GLN A 111 -1.12 6.20 -16.48
C GLN A 111 -2.07 6.00 -15.29
N CYS A 112 -1.77 6.58 -14.12
CA CYS A 112 -2.59 6.43 -12.92
C CYS A 112 -4.06 6.87 -13.09
N PRO A 113 -4.37 8.03 -13.69
CA PRO A 113 -5.75 8.48 -13.87
C PRO A 113 -6.58 7.58 -14.78
N GLN A 114 -5.95 6.88 -15.71
CA GLN A 114 -6.63 5.99 -16.66
C GLN A 114 -7.04 4.64 -16.03
N ARG A 115 -6.39 4.25 -14.94
CA ARG A 115 -6.70 3.00 -14.22
C ARG A 115 -7.69 3.18 -13.09
N SER A 116 -7.82 4.40 -12.56
CA SER A 116 -8.75 4.71 -11.48
C SER A 116 -10.02 5.38 -12.03
N SER A 117 -10.85 4.63 -12.74
CA SER A 117 -12.23 5.05 -13.02
C SER A 117 -13.12 5.06 -11.77
N THR A 118 -12.58 4.67 -10.63
CA THR A 118 -13.20 4.80 -9.30
C THR A 118 -12.26 5.62 -8.42
N PRO A 119 -12.71 6.74 -7.83
CA PRO A 119 -11.86 7.53 -6.94
C PRO A 119 -11.57 6.73 -5.67
N LEU A 120 -10.43 6.05 -5.63
CA LEU A 120 -9.87 5.51 -4.40
C LEU A 120 -9.47 6.69 -3.51
N LYS A 121 -10.36 7.10 -2.63
CA LYS A 121 -9.99 7.96 -1.50
C LYS A 121 -9.17 7.11 -0.53
N ILE A 122 -7.89 6.97 -0.80
CA ILE A 122 -6.94 6.47 0.19
C ILE A 122 -6.72 7.60 1.20
N THR A 123 -7.50 7.59 2.26
CA THR A 123 -7.23 8.45 3.41
C THR A 123 -6.14 7.77 4.22
N ILE A 124 -4.89 8.12 3.95
CA ILE A 124 -3.77 7.76 4.80
C ILE A 124 -3.87 8.66 6.03
N ARG A 125 -4.22 8.10 7.19
CA ARG A 125 -4.10 8.83 8.46
C ARG A 125 -2.61 8.94 8.78
N PRO A 126 -2.11 10.13 9.14
CA PRO A 126 -0.78 10.24 9.71
C PRO A 126 -0.73 9.47 11.03
N ALA A 127 0.37 8.76 11.25
CA ALA A 127 0.69 8.12 12.51
C ALA A 127 0.94 9.16 13.60
#